data_06a39a9f5caca366124f3cc5162be7b7
#
_entry.id   06a39a9f5caca366124f3cc5162be7b7
#
_cell.length_a   1.000
_cell.length_b   1.000
_cell.length_c   1.000
_cell.angle_alpha   90.00
_cell.angle_beta   90.00
_cell.angle_gamma   90.00
#
_symmetry.space_group_name_H-M   'P 1'
#
loop_
_entity.id
_entity.type
_entity.pdbx_description
1 polymer ?
#
loop_
_entity_poly.entity_id
_entity_poly.type
_entity_poly.pdbx_seq_one_letter_code
_entity_poly.pdbx_strand_id
1 'polypeptide(L)'
;MRPSTSPTAPRRPPGPAETVLHTIDQTVTVSAELDEVVRWCASAEARRCFPGVGDVTGDGTGLFFEVNIRAPGAAPATVSVNEYLKSSWRGSPGYEFETSQVWTWPNRDTAVSWHRYRFTARPGKTTLDFRWRYILAGLGDAQVLSDARFNRSIEKAAAIYVERLARRIQPVAA
;
A
#
# COMPACT_ATOMS: atom_id res chain seq x y z
N MET A 1 -45.14 -47.74 -7.32
CA MET A 1 -43.75 -47.30 -7.50
C MET A 1 -43.60 -45.96 -6.81
N ARG A 2 -42.80 -45.88 -5.75
CA ARG A 2 -42.45 -44.58 -5.07
C ARG A 2 -41.07 -44.12 -5.56
N PRO A 3 -40.89 -42.86 -5.91
CA PRO A 3 -39.56 -42.38 -6.28
C PRO A 3 -38.67 -42.33 -5.03
N SER A 4 -37.48 -42.89 -5.14
CA SER A 4 -36.43 -42.88 -4.14
C SER A 4 -35.75 -41.50 -4.15
N THR A 5 -35.94 -40.72 -3.11
CA THR A 5 -35.19 -39.47 -2.90
C THR A 5 -33.84 -39.81 -2.24
N SER A 6 -32.78 -39.74 -3.02
CA SER A 6 -31.40 -39.83 -2.50
C SER A 6 -31.11 -38.64 -1.57
N PRO A 7 -30.56 -38.85 -0.39
CA PRO A 7 -30.15 -37.74 0.50
C PRO A 7 -29.00 -36.94 -0.12
N THR A 8 -29.22 -35.64 -0.28
CA THR A 8 -28.19 -34.71 -0.70
C THR A 8 -27.12 -34.64 0.39
N ALA A 9 -25.88 -35.00 0.06
CA ALA A 9 -24.76 -34.93 0.99
C ALA A 9 -24.59 -33.48 1.48
N PRO A 10 -24.29 -33.26 2.78
CA PRO A 10 -24.08 -31.93 3.33
C PRO A 10 -22.91 -31.26 2.61
N ARG A 11 -23.10 -30.04 2.12
CA ARG A 11 -22.05 -29.22 1.53
C ARG A 11 -21.00 -28.99 2.60
N ARG A 12 -19.78 -29.42 2.31
CA ARG A 12 -18.61 -29.13 3.14
C ARG A 12 -18.50 -27.61 3.33
N PRO A 13 -18.34 -27.09 4.56
CA PRO A 13 -18.13 -25.66 4.75
C PRO A 13 -16.89 -25.22 3.95
N PRO A 14 -16.90 -24.02 3.36
CA PRO A 14 -15.72 -23.50 2.67
C PRO A 14 -14.54 -23.50 3.65
N GLY A 15 -13.42 -24.07 3.23
CA GLY A 15 -12.18 -24.02 4.00
C GLY A 15 -11.77 -22.56 4.27
N PRO A 16 -10.90 -22.32 5.28
CA PRO A 16 -10.41 -20.96 5.55
C PRO A 16 -9.85 -20.37 4.26
N ALA A 17 -10.30 -19.15 3.92
CA ALA A 17 -9.82 -18.43 2.74
C ALA A 17 -8.30 -18.35 2.82
N GLU A 18 -7.61 -18.80 1.78
CA GLU A 18 -6.15 -18.77 1.73
C GLU A 18 -5.69 -17.31 1.76
N THR A 19 -4.92 -16.96 2.76
CA THR A 19 -4.39 -15.61 2.93
C THR A 19 -3.24 -15.40 1.94
N VAL A 20 -3.47 -14.63 0.89
CA VAL A 20 -2.46 -14.33 -0.13
C VAL A 20 -1.75 -13.02 0.21
N LEU A 21 -0.42 -13.09 0.35
CA LEU A 21 0.44 -11.92 0.48
C LEU A 21 0.84 -11.44 -0.93
N HIS A 22 0.43 -10.23 -1.27
CA HIS A 22 0.84 -9.55 -2.49
C HIS A 22 2.06 -8.67 -2.24
N THR A 23 2.95 -8.55 -3.23
CA THR A 23 4.14 -7.71 -3.16
C THR A 23 4.30 -6.91 -4.46
N ILE A 24 4.56 -5.61 -4.31
CA ILE A 24 4.85 -4.69 -5.41
C ILE A 24 6.17 -4.00 -5.10
N ASP A 25 7.08 -3.99 -6.07
CA ASP A 25 8.38 -3.31 -5.98
C ASP A 25 8.44 -2.18 -7.02
N GLN A 26 8.97 -1.03 -6.60
CA GLN A 26 9.22 0.13 -7.46
C GLN A 26 10.58 0.72 -7.09
N THR A 27 11.34 1.16 -8.10
CA THR A 27 12.66 1.79 -7.88
C THR A 27 12.73 3.10 -8.62
N VAL A 28 13.28 4.13 -7.97
CA VAL A 28 13.56 5.43 -8.58
C VAL A 28 14.86 6.01 -8.07
N THR A 29 15.58 6.71 -8.93
CA THR A 29 16.78 7.48 -8.53
C THR A 29 16.49 8.97 -8.68
N VAL A 30 16.81 9.72 -7.63
CA VAL A 30 16.65 11.17 -7.53
C VAL A 30 17.98 11.87 -7.35
N SER A 31 18.14 13.07 -7.93
CA SER A 31 19.35 13.90 -7.77
C SER A 31 19.22 14.76 -6.51
N ALA A 32 19.27 14.11 -5.35
CA ALA A 32 19.22 14.73 -4.03
C ALA A 32 20.01 13.88 -3.02
N GLU A 33 20.42 14.51 -1.93
CA GLU A 33 21.18 13.88 -0.87
C GLU A 33 20.29 12.94 -0.02
N LEU A 34 20.90 11.89 0.53
CA LEU A 34 20.19 10.84 1.29
C LEU A 34 19.27 11.40 2.38
N ASP A 35 19.78 12.30 3.23
CA ASP A 35 19.04 12.81 4.38
C ASP A 35 17.82 13.66 3.95
N GLU A 36 17.92 14.34 2.83
CA GLU A 36 16.81 15.09 2.24
C GLU A 36 15.72 14.14 1.75
N VAL A 37 16.09 13.12 0.97
CA VAL A 37 15.15 12.13 0.42
C VAL A 37 14.47 11.35 1.54
N VAL A 38 15.21 10.90 2.55
CA VAL A 38 14.67 10.19 3.71
C VAL A 38 13.67 11.05 4.47
N ARG A 39 14.03 12.31 4.80
CA ARG A 39 13.15 13.24 5.52
C ARG A 39 11.87 13.49 4.76
N TRP A 40 11.97 13.65 3.45
CA TRP A 40 10.80 13.87 2.61
C TRP A 40 9.90 12.63 2.57
N CYS A 41 10.45 11.44 2.32
CA CYS A 41 9.68 10.19 2.27
C CYS A 41 9.05 9.82 3.63
N ALA A 42 9.60 10.27 4.75
CA ALA A 42 9.03 10.06 6.08
C ALA A 42 7.91 11.08 6.43
N SER A 43 7.72 12.12 5.63
CA SER A 43 6.77 13.21 5.92
C SER A 43 5.31 12.85 5.57
N ALA A 44 4.36 13.60 6.16
CA ALA A 44 2.94 13.57 5.78
C ALA A 44 2.74 13.96 4.30
N GLU A 45 3.53 14.91 3.80
CA GLU A 45 3.46 15.37 2.40
C GLU A 45 3.76 14.25 1.40
N ALA A 46 4.65 13.32 1.76
CA ALA A 46 4.92 12.16 0.92
C ALA A 46 3.67 11.31 0.71
N ARG A 47 2.82 11.16 1.73
CA ARG A 47 1.57 10.36 1.63
C ARG A 47 0.58 10.99 0.67
N ARG A 48 0.56 12.32 0.56
CA ARG A 48 -0.27 13.04 -0.43
C ARG A 48 0.12 12.77 -1.89
N CYS A 49 1.30 12.23 -2.13
CA CYS A 49 1.69 11.75 -3.46
C CYS A 49 0.95 10.49 -3.87
N PHE A 50 0.38 9.74 -2.93
CA PHE A 50 -0.39 8.55 -3.24
C PHE A 50 -1.74 8.94 -3.90
N PRO A 51 -2.14 8.28 -4.99
CA PRO A 51 -3.39 8.61 -5.68
C PRO A 51 -4.60 8.45 -4.76
N GLY A 52 -5.46 9.47 -4.71
CA GLY A 52 -6.70 9.43 -3.94
C GLY A 52 -6.55 9.79 -2.47
N VAL A 53 -5.34 10.06 -1.97
CA VAL A 53 -5.13 10.53 -0.59
C VAL A 53 -5.58 11.97 -0.48
N GLY A 54 -6.40 12.23 0.56
CA GLY A 54 -6.84 13.55 0.99
C GLY A 54 -5.90 14.19 2.02
N ASP A 55 -6.48 14.76 3.07
CA ASP A 55 -5.69 15.35 4.16
C ASP A 55 -4.99 14.27 4.98
N VAL A 56 -3.75 14.59 5.37
CA VAL A 56 -2.92 13.73 6.22
C VAL A 56 -2.67 14.44 7.52
N THR A 57 -2.98 13.79 8.63
CA THR A 57 -2.79 14.30 10.00
C THR A 57 -1.90 13.34 10.79
N GLY A 58 -1.35 13.81 11.92
CA GLY A 58 -0.46 13.03 12.78
C GLY A 58 0.96 13.54 12.77
N ASP A 59 1.83 12.78 13.38
CA ASP A 59 3.26 13.08 13.54
C ASP A 59 4.13 11.98 12.91
N GLY A 60 5.44 12.06 13.08
CA GLY A 60 6.39 11.09 12.52
C GLY A 60 6.28 9.66 13.06
N THR A 61 5.47 9.40 14.09
CA THR A 61 5.26 8.08 14.68
C THR A 61 3.96 7.43 14.20
N GLY A 62 2.96 8.25 13.86
CA GLY A 62 1.68 7.78 13.35
C GLY A 62 1.03 8.82 12.46
N LEU A 63 0.52 8.38 11.32
CA LEU A 63 -0.22 9.20 10.37
C LEU A 63 -1.63 8.64 10.19
N PHE A 64 -2.60 9.54 10.10
CA PHE A 64 -3.98 9.22 9.74
C PHE A 64 -4.34 9.97 8.46
N PHE A 65 -4.96 9.26 7.50
CA PHE A 65 -5.44 9.86 6.26
C PHE A 65 -6.56 9.02 5.65
N GLU A 66 -7.28 9.61 4.71
CA GLU A 66 -8.31 8.94 3.94
C GLU A 66 -7.87 8.77 2.49
N VAL A 67 -8.24 7.64 1.92
CA VAL A 67 -7.97 7.30 0.51
C VAL A 67 -9.28 7.07 -0.22
N ASN A 68 -9.50 7.81 -1.29
CA ASN A 68 -10.63 7.57 -2.20
C ASN A 68 -10.25 6.49 -3.21
N ILE A 69 -10.81 5.30 -3.02
CA ILE A 69 -10.56 4.15 -3.87
C ILE A 69 -11.66 4.02 -4.92
N ARG A 70 -11.23 3.85 -6.17
CA ARG A 70 -12.10 3.49 -7.29
C ARG A 70 -11.61 2.18 -7.89
N ALA A 71 -12.16 1.08 -7.45
CA ALA A 71 -11.87 -0.23 -8.03
C ALA A 71 -12.75 -0.48 -9.26
N PRO A 72 -12.22 -1.11 -10.33
CA PRO A 72 -13.03 -1.48 -11.50
C PRO A 72 -14.19 -2.39 -11.10
N GLY A 73 -15.43 -1.98 -11.44
CA GLY A 73 -16.65 -2.76 -11.15
C GLY A 73 -17.18 -2.64 -9.72
N ALA A 74 -16.55 -1.82 -8.85
CA ALA A 74 -17.05 -1.54 -7.51
C ALA A 74 -17.49 -0.08 -7.37
N ALA A 75 -18.37 0.20 -6.40
CA ALA A 75 -18.71 1.58 -6.02
C ALA A 75 -17.45 2.28 -5.44
N PRO A 76 -17.28 3.60 -5.70
CA PRO A 76 -16.23 4.37 -5.04
C PRO A 76 -16.37 4.27 -3.52
N ALA A 77 -15.25 4.08 -2.83
CA ALA A 77 -15.22 4.01 -1.38
C ALA A 77 -14.14 4.95 -0.82
N THR A 78 -14.44 5.60 0.31
CA THR A 78 -13.45 6.30 1.12
C THR A 78 -12.99 5.36 2.23
N VAL A 79 -11.71 5.08 2.27
CA VAL A 79 -11.08 4.15 3.20
C VAL A 79 -10.19 4.93 4.15
N SER A 80 -10.37 4.74 5.45
CA SER A 80 -9.51 5.33 6.47
C SER A 80 -8.24 4.51 6.64
N VAL A 81 -7.09 5.18 6.74
CA VAL A 81 -5.78 4.54 6.91
C VAL A 81 -5.09 5.08 8.15
N ASN A 82 -4.69 4.17 9.02
CA ASN A 82 -3.78 4.45 10.13
C ASN A 82 -2.41 3.85 9.78
N GLU A 83 -1.38 4.69 9.68
CA GLU A 83 -0.02 4.29 9.40
C GLU A 83 0.88 4.50 10.61
N TYR A 84 1.72 3.53 10.92
CA TYR A 84 2.65 3.56 12.05
C TYR A 84 4.06 3.21 11.59
N LEU A 85 5.06 3.95 12.09
CA LEU A 85 6.45 3.58 11.94
C LEU A 85 6.70 2.26 12.70
N LYS A 86 7.15 1.24 11.98
CA LYS A 86 7.42 -0.09 12.54
C LYS A 86 8.88 -0.27 12.91
N SER A 87 9.77 0.14 12.03
CA SER A 87 11.21 0.01 12.21
C SER A 87 11.97 1.00 11.34
N SER A 88 13.18 1.35 11.78
CA SER A 88 14.14 2.09 10.97
C SER A 88 15.54 1.56 11.22
N TRP A 89 16.37 1.61 10.20
CA TRP A 89 17.77 1.22 10.26
C TRP A 89 18.62 2.16 9.42
N ARG A 90 19.77 2.56 9.95
CA ARG A 90 20.77 3.38 9.25
C ARG A 90 22.09 2.64 9.20
N GLY A 91 22.67 2.53 8.01
CA GLY A 91 24.00 1.96 7.77
C GLY A 91 24.59 2.49 6.49
N SER A 92 25.94 2.52 6.42
CA SER A 92 26.62 2.97 5.20
C SER A 92 26.50 1.91 4.09
N PRO A 93 26.11 2.29 2.85
CA PRO A 93 25.81 3.65 2.36
C PRO A 93 24.30 3.99 2.32
N GLY A 94 23.48 3.53 3.26
CA GLY A 94 22.06 3.66 3.11
C GLY A 94 21.25 3.88 4.38
N TYR A 95 19.95 3.97 4.17
CA TYR A 95 18.92 4.06 5.20
C TYR A 95 17.72 3.18 4.81
N GLU A 96 17.02 2.63 5.79
CA GLU A 96 15.80 1.87 5.56
C GLU A 96 14.78 2.19 6.67
N PHE A 97 13.50 2.32 6.32
CA PHE A 97 12.42 2.27 7.28
C PHE A 97 11.23 1.49 6.73
N GLU A 98 10.46 0.92 7.65
CA GLU A 98 9.22 0.22 7.32
C GLU A 98 8.06 0.81 8.13
N THR A 99 6.92 1.03 7.47
CA THR A 99 5.67 1.40 8.10
C THR A 99 4.66 0.25 7.97
N SER A 100 3.77 0.13 8.94
CA SER A 100 2.58 -0.72 8.86
C SER A 100 1.34 0.15 8.74
N GLN A 101 0.39 -0.30 7.93
CA GLN A 101 -0.87 0.40 7.69
C GLN A 101 -2.05 -0.51 7.96
N VAL A 102 -3.06 0.03 8.66
CA VAL A 102 -4.37 -0.59 8.81
C VAL A 102 -5.37 0.22 8.00
N TRP A 103 -5.97 -0.43 7.02
CA TRP A 103 -6.99 0.11 6.14
C TRP A 103 -8.35 -0.30 6.65
N THR A 104 -9.26 0.64 6.83
CA THR A 104 -10.61 0.39 7.35
C THR A 104 -11.65 0.91 6.36
N TRP A 105 -12.45 0.02 5.82
CA TRP A 105 -13.55 0.32 4.90
C TRP A 105 -14.78 0.83 5.65
N PRO A 106 -15.73 1.51 4.98
CA PRO A 106 -16.98 1.99 5.58
C PRO A 106 -17.82 0.88 6.24
N ASN A 107 -17.77 -0.34 5.73
CA ASN A 107 -18.43 -1.53 6.30
C ASN A 107 -17.65 -2.15 7.48
N ARG A 108 -16.57 -1.50 7.94
CA ARG A 108 -15.65 -1.94 9.01
C ARG A 108 -14.75 -3.13 8.66
N ASP A 109 -14.75 -3.60 7.43
CA ASP A 109 -13.72 -4.55 7.00
C ASP A 109 -12.35 -3.89 7.07
N THR A 110 -11.32 -4.69 7.38
CA THR A 110 -9.95 -4.20 7.52
C THR A 110 -8.99 -4.99 6.65
N ALA A 111 -7.96 -4.31 6.17
CA ALA A 111 -6.81 -4.92 5.54
C ALA A 111 -5.52 -4.36 6.15
N VAL A 112 -4.44 -5.10 6.02
CA VAL A 112 -3.12 -4.69 6.53
C VAL A 112 -2.14 -4.63 5.38
N SER A 113 -1.31 -3.59 5.40
CA SER A 113 -0.20 -3.46 4.46
C SER A 113 1.06 -2.96 5.15
N TRP A 114 2.18 -3.13 4.46
CA TRP A 114 3.50 -2.66 4.90
C TRP A 114 4.19 -1.98 3.74
N HIS A 115 4.74 -0.79 4.00
CA HIS A 115 5.59 -0.06 3.08
C HIS A 115 7.02 -0.10 3.59
N ARG A 116 7.94 -0.60 2.78
CA ARG A 116 9.37 -0.55 3.06
C ARG A 116 10.03 0.42 2.09
N TYR A 117 10.78 1.35 2.65
CA TYR A 117 11.57 2.34 1.93
C TYR A 117 13.04 2.06 2.20
N ARG A 118 13.76 1.64 1.18
CA ARG A 118 15.22 1.43 1.24
C ARG A 118 15.90 2.48 0.37
N PHE A 119 16.86 3.16 0.93
CA PHE A 119 17.59 4.23 0.27
C PHE A 119 19.06 3.83 0.15
N THR A 120 19.65 4.04 -1.03
CA THR A 120 21.06 3.84 -1.29
C THR A 120 21.66 5.14 -1.81
N ALA A 121 22.62 5.69 -1.06
CA ALA A 121 23.31 6.92 -1.42
C ALA A 121 24.40 6.68 -2.47
N ARG A 122 24.51 7.61 -3.41
CA ARG A 122 25.62 7.78 -4.35
C ARG A 122 25.96 9.27 -4.41
N PRO A 123 27.15 9.67 -4.88
CA PRO A 123 27.50 11.10 -4.98
C PRO A 123 26.43 11.88 -5.76
N GLY A 124 25.78 12.85 -5.08
CA GLY A 124 24.74 13.71 -5.63
C GLY A 124 23.42 13.01 -6.01
N LYS A 125 23.24 11.75 -5.62
CA LYS A 125 22.04 10.97 -5.99
C LYS A 125 21.64 10.01 -4.88
N THR A 126 20.33 9.73 -4.79
CA THR A 126 19.80 8.70 -3.91
C THR A 126 18.86 7.80 -4.72
N THR A 127 19.05 6.49 -4.59
CA THR A 127 18.12 5.49 -5.13
C THR A 127 17.17 5.08 -4.01
N LEU A 128 15.86 5.15 -4.29
CA LEU A 128 14.79 4.64 -3.45
C LEU A 128 14.26 3.35 -4.06
N ASP A 129 14.35 2.26 -3.30
CA ASP A 129 13.63 1.01 -3.54
C ASP A 129 12.41 0.98 -2.62
N PHE A 130 11.24 1.11 -3.18
CA PHE A 130 9.96 1.09 -2.49
C PHE A 130 9.31 -0.28 -2.66
N ARG A 131 8.96 -0.93 -1.54
CA ARG A 131 8.23 -2.20 -1.53
C ARG A 131 6.92 -2.05 -0.76
N TRP A 132 5.83 -2.41 -1.42
CA TRP A 132 4.51 -2.49 -0.82
C TRP A 132 4.07 -3.96 -0.71
N ARG A 133 3.80 -4.40 0.50
CA ARG A 133 3.21 -5.72 0.78
C ARG A 133 1.82 -5.51 1.36
N TYR A 134 0.84 -6.32 0.96
CA TYR A 134 -0.51 -6.22 1.49
C TYR A 134 -1.21 -7.57 1.52
N ILE A 135 -2.14 -7.70 2.47
CA ILE A 135 -2.99 -8.86 2.68
C ILE A 135 -4.44 -8.39 2.59
N LEU A 136 -5.23 -9.08 1.77
CA LEU A 136 -6.64 -8.78 1.53
C LEU A 136 -7.58 -9.76 2.24
N ALA A 137 -7.10 -10.49 3.24
CA ALA A 137 -7.91 -11.42 4.02
C ALA A 137 -8.97 -10.67 4.84
N GLY A 138 -10.22 -11.16 4.83
CA GLY A 138 -11.31 -10.63 5.65
C GLY A 138 -12.17 -9.56 4.98
N LEU A 139 -11.92 -9.21 3.75
CA LEU A 139 -12.82 -8.35 2.98
C LEU A 139 -13.95 -9.23 2.44
N GLY A 140 -15.21 -8.90 2.81
CA GLY A 140 -16.39 -9.70 2.47
C GLY A 140 -16.62 -9.94 0.98
N ASP A 141 -16.01 -9.10 0.12
CA ASP A 141 -15.91 -9.24 -1.33
C ASP A 141 -14.48 -9.63 -1.76
N ALA A 142 -13.87 -10.60 -1.06
CA ALA A 142 -12.53 -11.12 -1.40
C ALA A 142 -12.38 -11.49 -2.89
N GLN A 143 -13.49 -11.77 -3.55
CA GLN A 143 -13.56 -12.06 -4.97
C GLN A 143 -13.23 -10.84 -5.85
N VAL A 144 -13.62 -9.63 -5.43
CA VAL A 144 -13.27 -8.37 -6.14
C VAL A 144 -11.80 -8.04 -5.97
N LEU A 145 -11.24 -8.35 -4.81
CA LEU A 145 -9.86 -8.03 -4.45
C LEU A 145 -8.84 -9.08 -4.93
N SER A 146 -9.29 -10.31 -5.23
CA SER A 146 -8.47 -11.32 -5.91
C SER A 146 -8.43 -11.10 -7.43
N ASP A 147 -9.22 -10.16 -7.97
CA ASP A 147 -9.23 -9.85 -9.40
C ASP A 147 -7.87 -9.28 -9.82
N ALA A 148 -7.29 -9.86 -10.87
CA ALA A 148 -6.08 -9.37 -11.52
C ALA A 148 -6.18 -7.89 -11.96
N ARG A 149 -7.39 -7.34 -12.14
CA ARG A 149 -7.63 -5.93 -12.43
C ARG A 149 -7.37 -5.04 -11.21
N PHE A 150 -7.81 -5.48 -10.02
CA PHE A 150 -7.56 -4.75 -8.78
C PHE A 150 -6.05 -4.69 -8.48
N ASN A 151 -5.35 -5.82 -8.57
CA ASN A 151 -3.90 -5.88 -8.38
C ASN A 151 -3.15 -4.94 -9.35
N ARG A 152 -3.52 -4.93 -10.64
CA ARG A 152 -2.95 -3.97 -11.61
C ARG A 152 -3.25 -2.51 -11.25
N SER A 153 -4.41 -2.22 -10.65
CA SER A 153 -4.74 -0.86 -10.20
C SER A 153 -3.85 -0.43 -9.04
N ILE A 154 -3.52 -1.34 -8.11
CA ILE A 154 -2.61 -1.08 -7.00
C ILE A 154 -1.16 -0.92 -7.51
N GLU A 155 -0.71 -1.76 -8.43
CA GLU A 155 0.61 -1.61 -9.08
C GLU A 155 0.75 -0.25 -9.75
N LYS A 156 -0.27 0.17 -10.50
CA LYS A 156 -0.31 1.50 -11.12
C LYS A 156 -0.29 2.62 -10.08
N ALA A 157 -1.01 2.47 -8.98
CA ALA A 157 -1.02 3.45 -7.89
C ALA A 157 0.36 3.57 -7.23
N ALA A 158 1.05 2.46 -7.01
CA ALA A 158 2.43 2.43 -6.49
C ALA A 158 3.42 3.12 -7.43
N ALA A 159 3.32 2.87 -8.74
CA ALA A 159 4.16 3.53 -9.74
C ALA A 159 3.93 5.05 -9.76
N ILE A 160 2.66 5.49 -9.76
CA ILE A 160 2.31 6.93 -9.71
C ILE A 160 2.82 7.56 -8.42
N TYR A 161 2.71 6.86 -7.29
CA TYR A 161 3.21 7.34 -6.01
C TYR A 161 4.71 7.64 -6.06
N VAL A 162 5.51 6.68 -6.47
CA VAL A 162 6.97 6.81 -6.55
C VAL A 162 7.40 7.88 -7.57
N GLU A 163 6.72 7.98 -8.71
CA GLU A 163 6.96 9.03 -9.69
C GLU A 163 6.68 10.43 -9.12
N ARG A 164 5.56 10.61 -8.42
CA ARG A 164 5.22 11.88 -7.77
C ARG A 164 6.19 12.24 -6.65
N LEU A 165 6.64 11.24 -5.86
CA LEU A 165 7.69 11.42 -4.89
C LEU A 165 8.96 11.97 -5.56
N ALA A 166 9.43 11.34 -6.62
CA ALA A 166 10.63 11.77 -7.34
C ALA A 166 10.53 13.20 -7.85
N ARG A 167 9.40 13.56 -8.46
CA ARG A 167 9.15 14.92 -8.97
C ARG A 167 9.11 15.99 -7.87
N ARG A 168 8.66 15.64 -6.67
CA ARG A 168 8.60 16.59 -5.54
C ARG A 168 9.95 16.80 -4.90
N ILE A 169 10.79 15.76 -4.84
CA ILE A 169 12.14 15.82 -4.33
C ILE A 169 13.07 16.56 -5.32
N GLN A 170 12.80 16.41 -6.62
CA GLN A 170 13.51 17.13 -7.69
C GLN A 170 12.54 18.15 -8.33
N PRO A 171 12.40 19.37 -7.79
CA PRO A 171 11.69 20.41 -8.54
C PRO A 171 12.43 20.62 -9.86
N VAL A 172 11.67 20.51 -10.97
CA VAL A 172 12.18 20.81 -12.31
C VAL A 172 12.82 22.18 -12.23
N ALA A 173 14.12 22.28 -12.55
CA ALA A 173 14.77 23.56 -12.70
C ALA A 173 13.96 24.38 -13.71
N ALA A 174 13.46 25.53 -13.24
CA ALA A 174 12.68 26.46 -14.04
C ALA A 174 13.55 27.09 -15.14
#